data_6e4660e7dabea1d5195182533dea3c9f
#
_entry.id   6e4660e7dabea1d5195182533dea3c9f
#
_cell.length_a   1.000
_cell.length_b   1.000
_cell.length_c   1.000
_cell.angle_alpha   90.00
_cell.angle_beta   90.00
_cell.angle_gamma   90.00
#
_symmetry.space_group_name_H-M   'P 1'
#
loop_
_entity.id
_entity.type
_entity.pdbx_description
1 polymer ?
#
loop_
_entity_poly.entity_id
_entity_poly.type
_entity_poly.pdbx_seq_one_letter_code
_entity_poly.pdbx_strand_id
1 'polypeptide(L)'
;MDESVLKFTHSSTKSTGRPPYNPISMFKMYLYCYFNGIRSSRKIERECKRNIELLWLTNGLTPDHKTIANFRKDNKKAIESAHKEFIRIFDKLKLIGKEVVAIDGTKIRADNSRKNNVTINKLNKLIEYHDENIHEYLKQLSQNDIAESTDTIKSKLKKAREKKQEYESLKAQMESDGIREKSLIDPDSRRMGVANKGTDVAYNVQNSVDAKEHIIVTTDVATNPADQTQLYAMAEKTANELNISEDEALTVLADKGYWRKDDLVECDNDKRINAVVSVPKEQGTKGFRKSDFIYDEDKDIYTCPAGNTLTRWKGKTPNYTNPKACKNCPYKDKCTKSKRGRAILRDEHEEIMESSVKRYKDNYELYRSRQQLVEHPFGTLKRSLGFTYFLTRTLENVKNENFLHVMTYNLKRVLNIFRVPELVE
;
A
#
# COMPACT_ATOMS: atom_id res chain seq x y z
N MET A 1 -19.95 12.82 16.44
CA MET A 1 -18.74 12.13 16.95
C MET A 1 -18.50 12.57 18.38
N ASP A 2 -18.32 11.62 19.28
CA ASP A 2 -17.96 11.91 20.66
C ASP A 2 -16.46 12.31 20.72
N GLU A 3 -16.19 13.51 21.23
CA GLU A 3 -14.82 14.06 21.34
C GLU A 3 -13.94 13.20 22.25
N SER A 4 -14.52 12.52 23.25
CA SER A 4 -13.82 11.66 24.19
C SER A 4 -13.21 10.42 23.52
N VAL A 5 -13.79 9.95 22.43
CA VAL A 5 -13.34 8.78 21.66
C VAL A 5 -12.11 9.09 20.83
N LEU A 6 -11.96 10.32 20.35
CA LEU A 6 -10.91 10.69 19.38
C LEU A 6 -9.55 10.91 20.03
N LYS A 7 -9.50 11.26 21.33
CA LYS A 7 -8.26 11.44 22.11
C LYS A 7 -7.19 12.30 21.43
N PHE A 8 -7.60 13.44 20.87
CA PHE A 8 -6.66 14.39 20.29
C PHE A 8 -5.66 14.90 21.33
N THR A 9 -4.41 15.10 20.95
CA THR A 9 -3.41 15.78 21.78
C THR A 9 -3.79 17.24 21.97
N HIS A 10 -3.44 17.81 23.12
CA HIS A 10 -3.75 19.19 23.49
C HIS A 10 -5.26 19.50 23.61
N SER A 11 -6.06 18.51 24.01
CA SER A 11 -7.48 18.70 24.33
C SER A 11 -7.73 19.42 25.66
N SER A 12 -6.71 19.46 26.56
CA SER A 12 -6.78 20.18 27.84
C SER A 12 -5.85 21.39 27.87
N THR A 13 -6.32 22.50 28.43
CA THR A 13 -5.52 23.69 28.66
C THR A 13 -4.49 23.46 29.77
N LYS A 14 -3.21 23.72 29.47
CA LYS A 14 -2.19 23.82 30.52
C LYS A 14 -2.43 25.09 31.34
N SER A 15 -2.07 25.09 32.61
CA SER A 15 -2.27 26.20 33.55
C SER A 15 -1.52 27.49 33.17
N THR A 16 -0.55 27.42 32.26
CA THR A 16 0.27 28.55 31.82
C THR A 16 0.50 28.53 30.32
N GLY A 17 0.48 29.70 29.66
CA GLY A 17 0.72 29.86 28.23
C GLY A 17 -0.54 30.13 27.42
N ARG A 18 -0.35 30.36 26.10
CA ARG A 18 -1.48 30.52 25.17
C ARG A 18 -2.26 29.20 25.07
N PRO A 19 -3.58 29.20 25.25
CA PRO A 19 -4.37 27.99 25.12
C PRO A 19 -4.22 27.40 23.70
N PRO A 20 -4.17 26.07 23.58
CA PRO A 20 -4.11 25.42 22.28
C PRO A 20 -5.40 25.67 21.50
N TYR A 21 -5.31 25.60 20.18
CA TYR A 21 -6.50 25.62 19.33
C TYR A 21 -7.36 24.37 19.63
N ASN A 22 -8.68 24.54 19.59
CA ASN A 22 -9.59 23.43 19.75
C ASN A 22 -9.30 22.34 18.68
N PRO A 23 -8.99 21.11 19.08
CA PRO A 23 -8.57 20.05 18.15
C PRO A 23 -9.67 19.63 17.18
N ILE A 24 -10.94 19.72 17.57
CA ILE A 24 -12.06 19.42 16.67
C ILE A 24 -12.18 20.47 15.58
N SER A 25 -12.02 21.75 15.92
CA SER A 25 -12.00 22.83 14.91
C SER A 25 -10.82 22.66 13.95
N MET A 26 -9.64 22.25 14.44
CA MET A 26 -8.49 21.94 13.61
C MET A 26 -8.76 20.74 12.69
N PHE A 27 -9.45 19.70 13.18
CA PHE A 27 -9.81 18.55 12.38
C PHE A 27 -10.87 18.88 11.32
N LYS A 28 -11.92 19.66 11.68
CA LYS A 28 -12.92 20.17 10.73
C LYS A 28 -12.25 20.98 9.62
N MET A 29 -11.31 21.85 9.97
CA MET A 29 -10.51 22.62 9.02
C MET A 29 -9.78 21.72 8.02
N TYR A 30 -9.14 20.63 8.49
CA TYR A 30 -8.47 19.68 7.61
C TYR A 30 -9.45 19.00 6.65
N LEU A 31 -10.57 18.49 7.14
CA LEU A 31 -11.58 17.81 6.32
C LEU A 31 -12.15 18.76 5.25
N TYR A 32 -12.53 19.99 5.65
CA TYR A 32 -13.04 21.00 4.72
C TYR A 32 -12.01 21.35 3.64
N CYS A 33 -10.76 21.61 4.05
CA CYS A 33 -9.71 21.98 3.12
C CYS A 33 -9.38 20.84 2.13
N TYR A 34 -9.26 19.60 2.62
CA TYR A 34 -9.00 18.45 1.77
C TYR A 34 -10.17 18.16 0.82
N PHE A 35 -11.41 18.37 1.26
CA PHE A 35 -12.62 18.28 0.44
C PHE A 35 -12.59 19.24 -0.75
N ASN A 36 -12.05 20.43 -0.53
CA ASN A 36 -11.86 21.45 -1.55
C ASN A 36 -10.49 21.37 -2.28
N GLY A 37 -9.75 20.25 -2.14
CA GLY A 37 -8.44 20.05 -2.78
C GLY A 37 -7.30 20.90 -2.20
N ILE A 38 -7.51 21.55 -1.05
CA ILE A 38 -6.54 22.39 -0.37
C ILE A 38 -5.77 21.58 0.66
N ARG A 39 -4.56 21.09 0.31
CA ARG A 39 -3.82 20.12 1.09
C ARG A 39 -2.60 20.68 1.84
N SER A 40 -1.96 21.71 1.27
CA SER A 40 -0.76 22.32 1.84
C SER A 40 -1.09 23.19 3.06
N SER A 41 -0.38 23.00 4.18
CA SER A 41 -0.57 23.79 5.41
C SER A 41 -0.47 25.30 5.19
N ARG A 42 0.42 25.76 4.30
CA ARG A 42 0.53 27.18 3.91
C ARG A 42 -0.68 27.69 3.12
N LYS A 43 -1.27 26.83 2.26
CA LYS A 43 -2.52 27.18 1.58
C LYS A 43 -3.68 27.19 2.57
N ILE A 44 -3.75 26.23 3.48
CA ILE A 44 -4.76 26.18 4.54
C ILE A 44 -4.68 27.44 5.42
N GLU A 45 -3.50 27.84 5.89
CA GLU A 45 -3.30 29.08 6.63
C GLU A 45 -3.86 30.30 5.88
N ARG A 46 -3.61 30.38 4.59
CA ARG A 46 -4.14 31.47 3.76
C ARG A 46 -5.66 31.45 3.68
N GLU A 47 -6.25 30.27 3.52
CA GLU A 47 -7.72 30.11 3.46
C GLU A 47 -8.38 30.45 4.81
N CYS A 48 -7.77 30.11 5.93
CA CYS A 48 -8.25 30.49 7.27
C CYS A 48 -8.40 32.02 7.46
N LYS A 49 -7.72 32.82 6.65
CA LYS A 49 -7.75 34.30 6.73
C LYS A 49 -8.76 34.95 5.77
N ARG A 50 -9.29 34.21 4.77
CA ARG A 50 -10.07 34.82 3.67
C ARG A 50 -11.31 34.01 3.27
N ASN A 51 -11.37 32.73 3.59
CA ASN A 51 -12.50 31.87 3.20
C ASN A 51 -13.59 31.95 4.28
N ILE A 52 -14.72 32.54 3.93
CA ILE A 52 -15.82 32.82 4.86
C ILE A 52 -16.40 31.52 5.42
N GLU A 53 -16.54 30.47 4.58
CA GLU A 53 -17.05 29.16 5.02
C GLU A 53 -16.12 28.54 6.07
N LEU A 54 -14.80 28.62 5.83
CA LEU A 54 -13.80 28.08 6.74
C LEU A 54 -13.75 28.88 8.05
N LEU A 55 -13.84 30.20 7.98
CA LEU A 55 -13.92 31.08 9.16
C LEU A 55 -15.16 30.74 10.00
N TRP A 56 -16.31 30.55 9.36
CA TRP A 56 -17.54 30.14 10.05
C TRP A 56 -17.39 28.76 10.69
N LEU A 57 -16.89 27.76 9.93
CA LEU A 57 -16.72 26.38 10.40
C LEU A 57 -15.80 26.27 11.60
N THR A 58 -14.80 27.13 11.70
CA THR A 58 -13.75 27.09 12.74
C THR A 58 -13.91 28.16 13.81
N ASN A 59 -15.03 28.92 13.79
CA ASN A 59 -15.26 30.07 14.68
C ASN A 59 -14.11 31.11 14.61
N GLY A 60 -13.66 31.44 13.41
CA GLY A 60 -12.65 32.45 13.16
C GLY A 60 -11.22 32.05 13.52
N LEU A 61 -10.91 30.75 13.68
CA LEU A 61 -9.53 30.31 13.95
C LEU A 61 -8.61 30.55 12.77
N THR A 62 -7.46 31.18 13.05
CA THR A 62 -6.42 31.48 12.04
C THR A 62 -5.05 30.94 12.48
N PRO A 63 -4.90 29.61 12.56
CA PRO A 63 -3.62 28.98 12.93
C PRO A 63 -2.58 29.21 11.84
N ASP A 64 -1.31 29.34 12.24
CA ASP A 64 -0.20 29.38 11.29
C ASP A 64 0.09 28.00 10.70
N HIS A 65 0.82 27.97 9.57
CA HIS A 65 1.10 26.72 8.84
C HIS A 65 1.92 25.70 9.63
N LYS A 66 2.72 26.11 10.63
CA LYS A 66 3.49 25.20 11.50
C LYS A 66 2.54 24.51 12.46
N THR A 67 1.64 25.26 13.10
CA THR A 67 0.58 24.71 13.97
C THR A 67 -0.31 23.73 13.21
N ILE A 68 -0.72 24.06 11.99
CA ILE A 68 -1.49 23.18 11.10
C ILE A 68 -0.71 21.89 10.82
N ALA A 69 0.56 21.99 10.41
CA ALA A 69 1.39 20.82 10.12
C ALA A 69 1.64 19.95 11.35
N ASN A 70 1.90 20.57 12.51
CA ASN A 70 2.11 19.87 13.78
C ASN A 70 0.84 19.13 14.24
N PHE A 71 -0.35 19.74 14.09
CA PHE A 71 -1.60 19.07 14.42
C PHE A 71 -1.72 17.73 13.69
N ARG A 72 -1.50 17.69 12.38
CA ARG A 72 -1.52 16.43 11.63
C ARG A 72 -0.46 15.46 12.10
N LYS A 73 0.78 15.93 12.33
CA LYS A 73 1.91 15.10 12.76
C LYS A 73 1.68 14.47 14.14
N ASP A 74 1.14 15.22 15.07
CA ASP A 74 1.05 14.84 16.48
C ASP A 74 -0.23 14.04 16.80
N ASN A 75 -1.24 14.07 15.92
CA ASN A 75 -2.54 13.44 16.14
C ASN A 75 -2.81 12.20 15.25
N LYS A 76 -1.77 11.42 14.91
CA LYS A 76 -1.90 10.25 14.01
C LYS A 76 -2.94 9.25 14.48
N LYS A 77 -2.85 8.82 15.74
CA LYS A 77 -3.78 7.85 16.34
C LYS A 77 -5.21 8.39 16.42
N ALA A 78 -5.36 9.67 16.72
CA ALA A 78 -6.68 10.31 16.77
C ALA A 78 -7.33 10.39 15.36
N ILE A 79 -6.55 10.70 14.32
CA ILE A 79 -7.02 10.73 12.94
C ILE A 79 -7.40 9.33 12.45
N GLU A 80 -6.63 8.29 12.78
CA GLU A 80 -6.99 6.91 12.53
C GLU A 80 -8.28 6.50 13.26
N SER A 81 -8.40 6.86 14.55
CA SER A 81 -9.63 6.61 15.32
C SER A 81 -10.84 7.34 14.74
N ALA A 82 -10.63 8.57 14.25
CA ALA A 82 -11.68 9.32 13.55
C ALA A 82 -12.14 8.60 12.27
N HIS A 83 -11.22 8.00 11.50
CA HIS A 83 -11.59 7.20 10.33
C HIS A 83 -12.49 6.02 10.74
N LYS A 84 -12.12 5.25 11.77
CA LYS A 84 -12.92 4.14 12.28
C LYS A 84 -14.30 4.60 12.75
N GLU A 85 -14.37 5.75 13.41
CA GLU A 85 -15.65 6.30 13.86
C GLU A 85 -16.54 6.75 12.67
N PHE A 86 -15.95 7.28 11.60
CA PHE A 86 -16.71 7.54 10.36
C PHE A 86 -17.32 6.25 9.80
N ILE A 87 -16.56 5.16 9.75
CA ILE A 87 -17.08 3.87 9.27
C ILE A 87 -18.24 3.37 10.13
N ARG A 88 -18.15 3.48 11.47
CA ARG A 88 -19.26 3.14 12.38
C ARG A 88 -20.51 3.98 12.14
N ILE A 89 -20.34 5.28 11.88
CA ILE A 89 -21.46 6.17 11.55
C ILE A 89 -22.07 5.75 10.22
N PHE A 90 -21.27 5.45 9.19
CA PHE A 90 -21.78 5.02 7.89
C PHE A 90 -22.47 3.66 7.96
N ASP A 91 -22.01 2.77 8.82
CA ASP A 91 -22.68 1.50 9.11
C ASP A 91 -24.07 1.73 9.76
N LYS A 92 -24.15 2.59 10.79
CA LYS A 92 -25.42 2.98 11.41
C LYS A 92 -26.40 3.61 10.41
N LEU A 93 -25.89 4.38 9.45
CA LEU A 93 -26.66 4.96 8.35
C LEU A 93 -27.00 3.93 7.25
N LYS A 94 -26.62 2.65 7.42
CA LYS A 94 -26.86 1.56 6.47
C LYS A 94 -26.26 1.80 5.08
N LEU A 95 -25.15 2.54 5.02
CA LEU A 95 -24.39 2.81 3.78
C LEU A 95 -23.39 1.71 3.44
N ILE A 96 -23.13 0.80 4.37
CA ILE A 96 -22.19 -0.32 4.21
C ILE A 96 -23.00 -1.61 4.10
N GLY A 97 -22.67 -2.43 3.09
CA GLY A 97 -23.38 -3.70 2.82
C GLY A 97 -22.86 -4.86 3.65
N LYS A 98 -21.57 -4.89 3.97
CA LYS A 98 -20.88 -5.96 4.72
C LYS A 98 -20.83 -7.34 4.04
N GLU A 99 -21.32 -7.46 2.83
CA GLU A 99 -21.37 -8.73 2.10
C GLU A 99 -20.19 -8.90 1.17
N VAL A 100 -19.88 -7.85 0.41
CA VAL A 100 -18.85 -7.85 -0.65
C VAL A 100 -17.98 -6.61 -0.55
N VAL A 101 -16.66 -6.83 -0.54
CA VAL A 101 -15.68 -5.76 -0.65
C VAL A 101 -14.70 -6.05 -1.78
N ALA A 102 -14.17 -5.01 -2.38
CA ALA A 102 -13.09 -5.12 -3.35
C ALA A 102 -11.81 -4.50 -2.81
N ILE A 103 -10.72 -5.27 -2.84
CA ILE A 103 -9.38 -4.78 -2.46
C ILE A 103 -8.59 -4.46 -3.72
N ASP A 104 -7.97 -3.28 -3.73
CA ASP A 104 -7.05 -2.88 -4.79
C ASP A 104 -6.01 -1.88 -4.29
N GLY A 105 -4.87 -1.86 -4.98
CA GLY A 105 -3.74 -1.00 -4.70
C GLY A 105 -3.50 0.06 -5.76
N THR A 106 -3.08 1.24 -5.32
CA THR A 106 -2.65 2.28 -6.24
C THR A 106 -1.35 2.92 -5.79
N LYS A 107 -0.50 3.25 -6.74
CA LYS A 107 0.78 3.89 -6.46
C LYS A 107 0.58 5.41 -6.43
N ILE A 108 0.89 6.01 -5.27
CA ILE A 108 0.86 7.47 -5.03
C ILE A 108 2.29 7.94 -4.83
N ARG A 109 2.69 8.99 -5.54
CA ARG A 109 4.06 9.52 -5.50
C ARG A 109 4.41 10.00 -4.09
N ALA A 110 5.63 9.70 -3.66
CA ALA A 110 6.21 10.26 -2.44
C ALA A 110 6.61 11.73 -2.64
N ASP A 111 6.78 12.47 -1.54
CA ASP A 111 7.42 13.79 -1.54
C ASP A 111 8.94 13.62 -1.71
N ASN A 112 9.33 13.19 -2.89
CA ASN A 112 10.71 12.91 -3.25
C ASN A 112 10.97 13.20 -4.73
N SER A 113 12.23 13.42 -5.08
CA SER A 113 12.73 13.51 -6.46
C SER A 113 13.52 12.26 -6.80
N ARG A 114 13.37 11.75 -8.02
CA ARG A 114 14.19 10.62 -8.53
C ARG A 114 15.70 10.84 -8.35
N LYS A 115 16.14 12.10 -8.38
CA LYS A 115 17.55 12.47 -8.16
C LYS A 115 18.05 12.11 -6.77
N ASN A 116 17.14 12.08 -5.78
CA ASN A 116 17.45 11.77 -4.39
C ASN A 116 17.38 10.27 -4.07
N ASN A 117 17.05 9.43 -5.04
CA ASN A 117 17.16 7.99 -4.89
C ASN A 117 18.59 7.55 -5.26
N VAL A 118 19.16 6.74 -4.39
CA VAL A 118 20.52 6.21 -4.55
C VAL A 118 20.50 4.69 -4.64
N THR A 119 21.28 4.17 -5.57
CA THR A 119 21.67 2.77 -5.67
C THR A 119 23.10 2.62 -5.16
N ILE A 120 23.55 1.40 -4.87
CA ILE A 120 24.93 1.12 -4.47
C ILE A 120 25.93 1.72 -5.48
N ASN A 121 25.67 1.56 -6.78
CA ASN A 121 26.53 2.14 -7.83
C ASN A 121 26.55 3.67 -7.79
N LYS A 122 25.42 4.32 -7.48
CA LYS A 122 25.37 5.78 -7.35
C LYS A 122 26.08 6.25 -6.08
N LEU A 123 25.96 5.49 -4.98
CA LEU A 123 26.68 5.78 -3.74
C LEU A 123 28.20 5.68 -3.97
N ASN A 124 28.69 4.66 -4.67
CA ASN A 124 30.09 4.56 -5.01
C ASN A 124 30.60 5.80 -5.74
N LYS A 125 29.87 6.26 -6.76
CA LYS A 125 30.24 7.50 -7.49
C LYS A 125 30.21 8.75 -6.62
N LEU A 126 29.27 8.84 -5.68
CA LEU A 126 29.19 9.96 -4.74
C LEU A 126 30.36 9.93 -3.73
N ILE A 127 30.72 8.75 -3.24
CA ILE A 127 31.89 8.56 -2.34
C ILE A 127 33.15 8.97 -3.08
N GLU A 128 33.36 8.48 -4.29
CA GLU A 128 34.51 8.80 -5.16
C GLU A 128 34.60 10.31 -5.43
N TYR A 129 33.48 10.95 -5.80
CA TYR A 129 33.41 12.39 -5.98
C TYR A 129 33.81 13.18 -4.72
N HIS A 130 33.36 12.76 -3.53
CA HIS A 130 33.77 13.41 -2.30
C HIS A 130 35.22 13.15 -1.92
N ASP A 131 35.76 11.99 -2.28
CA ASP A 131 37.15 11.65 -2.10
C ASP A 131 38.06 12.55 -2.96
N GLU A 132 37.72 12.72 -4.22
CA GLU A 132 38.41 13.65 -5.12
C GLU A 132 38.41 15.09 -4.57
N ASN A 133 37.24 15.55 -4.10
CA ASN A 133 37.09 16.88 -3.49
C ASN A 133 37.95 17.01 -2.20
N ILE A 134 38.02 15.99 -1.37
CA ILE A 134 38.86 15.99 -0.17
C ILE A 134 40.30 16.13 -0.55
N HIS A 135 40.78 15.38 -1.53
CA HIS A 135 42.19 15.50 -2.04
C HIS A 135 42.46 16.90 -2.60
N GLU A 136 41.55 17.45 -3.38
CA GLU A 136 41.69 18.80 -3.95
C GLU A 136 41.73 19.87 -2.84
N TYR A 137 40.83 19.81 -1.83
CA TYR A 137 40.82 20.76 -0.70
C TYR A 137 42.09 20.64 0.17
N LEU A 138 42.63 19.44 0.36
CA LEU A 138 43.89 19.24 1.07
C LEU A 138 45.07 19.85 0.30
N LYS A 139 45.10 19.70 -1.03
CA LYS A 139 46.09 20.32 -1.90
C LYS A 139 46.01 21.86 -1.86
N GLN A 140 44.77 22.43 -1.92
CA GLN A 140 44.56 23.86 -1.80
C GLN A 140 45.01 24.40 -0.43
N LEU A 141 44.76 23.66 0.67
CA LEU A 141 45.25 24.05 2.01
C LEU A 141 46.76 24.04 2.12
N SER A 142 47.46 23.14 1.39
CA SER A 142 48.94 23.10 1.39
C SER A 142 49.58 24.21 0.55
N GLN A 143 48.80 24.88 -0.30
CA GLN A 143 49.28 25.92 -1.22
C GLN A 143 48.87 27.33 -0.81
N ASN A 144 47.97 27.52 0.14
CA ASN A 144 47.44 28.83 0.54
C ASN A 144 47.90 29.25 1.92
N ASP A 145 48.65 30.37 1.97
CA ASP A 145 49.09 31.03 3.22
C ASP A 145 48.14 32.14 3.71
N ILE A 146 47.02 32.40 3.06
CA ILE A 146 46.09 33.48 3.39
C ILE A 146 44.98 32.95 4.31
N ALA A 147 44.90 33.49 5.54
CA ALA A 147 43.99 33.00 6.62
C ALA A 147 42.51 32.94 6.26
N GLU A 148 41.95 33.96 5.61
CA GLU A 148 40.52 34.02 5.23
C GLU A 148 40.09 32.96 4.20
N SER A 149 40.95 32.65 3.23
CA SER A 149 40.67 31.58 2.26
C SER A 149 40.80 30.21 2.88
N THR A 150 41.65 30.04 3.88
CA THR A 150 41.91 28.80 4.60
C THR A 150 40.69 28.31 5.39
N ASP A 151 39.98 29.20 6.07
CA ASP A 151 38.81 28.84 6.85
C ASP A 151 37.62 28.41 5.98
N THR A 152 37.44 29.02 4.83
CA THR A 152 36.47 28.60 3.84
C THR A 152 36.77 27.21 3.29
N ILE A 153 38.04 26.90 2.98
CA ILE A 153 38.47 25.59 2.48
C ILE A 153 38.31 24.53 3.58
N LYS A 154 38.71 24.83 4.82
CA LYS A 154 38.50 23.92 5.98
C LYS A 154 37.01 23.58 6.18
N SER A 155 36.11 24.55 6.06
CA SER A 155 34.66 24.32 6.11
C SER A 155 34.15 23.39 5.01
N LYS A 156 34.64 23.58 3.76
CA LYS A 156 34.32 22.70 2.62
C LYS A 156 34.88 21.30 2.82
N LEU A 157 36.12 21.16 3.29
CA LEU A 157 36.75 19.90 3.61
C LEU A 157 35.96 19.11 4.68
N LYS A 158 35.56 19.79 5.76
CA LYS A 158 34.75 19.19 6.80
C LYS A 158 33.44 18.64 6.23
N LYS A 159 32.73 19.44 5.46
CA LYS A 159 31.47 19.02 4.82
C LYS A 159 31.65 17.85 3.85
N ALA A 160 32.74 17.83 3.08
CA ALA A 160 33.04 16.73 2.16
C ALA A 160 33.30 15.41 2.91
N ARG A 161 34.08 15.46 4.02
CA ARG A 161 34.31 14.30 4.91
C ARG A 161 33.05 13.77 5.54
N GLU A 162 32.22 14.66 6.09
CA GLU A 162 30.92 14.30 6.70
C GLU A 162 30.01 13.61 5.68
N LYS A 163 29.93 14.15 4.45
CA LYS A 163 29.13 13.55 3.37
C LYS A 163 29.66 12.19 2.91
N LYS A 164 31.00 12.06 2.76
CA LYS A 164 31.60 10.77 2.45
C LYS A 164 31.24 9.73 3.48
N GLN A 165 31.42 10.02 4.77
CA GLN A 165 31.12 9.11 5.86
C GLN A 165 29.62 8.75 5.91
N GLU A 166 28.72 9.72 5.66
CA GLU A 166 27.27 9.48 5.56
C GLU A 166 26.96 8.47 4.45
N TYR A 167 27.55 8.62 3.25
CA TYR A 167 27.32 7.73 2.13
C TYR A 167 27.96 6.35 2.30
N GLU A 168 29.12 6.25 2.92
CA GLU A 168 29.74 4.98 3.29
C GLU A 168 28.91 4.19 4.29
N SER A 169 28.41 4.85 5.33
CA SER A 169 27.51 4.26 6.34
C SER A 169 26.21 3.79 5.70
N LEU A 170 25.62 4.63 4.82
CA LEU A 170 24.41 4.29 4.10
C LEU A 170 24.59 3.09 3.16
N LYS A 171 25.73 3.03 2.46
CA LYS A 171 26.09 1.90 1.60
C LYS A 171 26.21 0.61 2.39
N ALA A 172 26.94 0.63 3.51
CA ALA A 172 27.08 -0.54 4.40
C ALA A 172 25.73 -1.04 4.93
N GLN A 173 24.85 -0.10 5.33
CA GLN A 173 23.48 -0.44 5.73
C GLN A 173 22.68 -1.07 4.60
N MET A 174 22.72 -0.51 3.38
CA MET A 174 21.99 -1.05 2.24
C MET A 174 22.48 -2.45 1.84
N GLU A 175 23.80 -2.71 1.95
CA GLU A 175 24.41 -4.01 1.67
C GLU A 175 23.99 -5.04 2.74
N SER A 176 24.01 -4.67 4.02
CA SER A 176 23.56 -5.51 5.13
C SER A 176 22.08 -5.89 5.01
N ASP A 177 21.23 -4.92 4.67
CA ASP A 177 19.78 -5.11 4.57
C ASP A 177 19.32 -5.69 3.22
N GLY A 178 20.25 -5.92 2.29
CA GLY A 178 19.94 -6.40 0.93
C GLY A 178 19.12 -5.39 0.08
N ILE A 179 19.14 -4.11 0.44
CA ILE A 179 18.36 -3.06 -0.21
C ILE A 179 19.09 -2.54 -1.45
N ARG A 180 18.47 -2.65 -2.61
CA ARG A 180 19.07 -2.23 -3.89
C ARG A 180 18.98 -0.72 -4.15
N GLU A 181 17.99 -0.05 -3.60
CA GLU A 181 17.72 1.38 -3.83
C GLU A 181 17.06 1.99 -2.60
N LYS A 182 17.54 3.17 -2.16
CA LYS A 182 17.00 3.91 -1.02
C LYS A 182 16.87 5.40 -1.34
N SER A 183 15.84 6.05 -0.81
CA SER A 183 15.69 7.50 -0.89
C SER A 183 16.49 8.18 0.22
N LEU A 184 17.21 9.26 -0.11
CA LEU A 184 17.92 10.11 0.86
C LEU A 184 16.99 11.04 1.64
N ILE A 185 15.78 11.28 1.13
CA ILE A 185 14.84 12.26 1.69
C ILE A 185 13.69 11.57 2.41
N ASP A 186 13.17 10.48 1.84
CA ASP A 186 12.07 9.69 2.38
C ASP A 186 12.47 8.19 2.37
N PRO A 187 13.15 7.72 3.44
CA PRO A 187 13.74 6.38 3.47
C PRO A 187 12.76 5.22 3.29
N ASP A 188 11.48 5.46 3.59
CA ASP A 188 10.42 4.45 3.49
C ASP A 188 9.84 4.34 2.08
N SER A 189 10.00 5.38 1.26
CA SER A 189 9.52 5.37 -0.11
C SER A 189 10.37 4.45 -1.01
N ARG A 190 9.74 3.86 -2.02
CA ARG A 190 10.40 2.91 -2.95
C ARG A 190 10.08 3.28 -4.39
N ARG A 191 10.97 2.87 -5.30
CA ARG A 191 10.73 2.99 -6.73
C ARG A 191 9.68 1.96 -7.16
N MET A 192 8.59 2.44 -7.76
CA MET A 192 7.44 1.63 -8.17
C MET A 192 7.01 1.99 -9.59
N GLY A 193 6.40 1.05 -10.29
CA GLY A 193 5.70 1.34 -11.54
C GLY A 193 4.48 2.23 -11.26
N VAL A 194 4.40 3.37 -11.92
CA VAL A 194 3.25 4.28 -11.82
C VAL A 194 2.53 4.29 -13.17
N ALA A 195 1.22 4.05 -13.16
CA ALA A 195 0.43 3.99 -14.37
C ALA A 195 0.65 5.23 -15.25
N ASN A 196 0.88 5.02 -16.54
CA ASN A 196 1.12 6.03 -17.58
C ASN A 196 2.35 6.94 -17.39
N LYS A 197 3.23 6.65 -16.41
CA LYS A 197 4.42 7.49 -16.11
C LYS A 197 5.73 6.69 -15.96
N GLY A 198 5.71 5.40 -16.30
CA GLY A 198 6.87 4.52 -16.08
C GLY A 198 7.10 4.23 -14.61
N THR A 199 8.32 4.45 -14.10
CA THR A 199 8.65 4.24 -12.69
C THR A 199 8.85 5.57 -11.96
N ASP A 200 8.34 5.69 -10.72
CA ASP A 200 8.56 6.84 -9.85
C ASP A 200 8.78 6.38 -8.40
N VAL A 201 9.24 7.29 -7.56
CA VAL A 201 9.35 7.04 -6.12
C VAL A 201 7.98 7.24 -5.50
N ALA A 202 7.43 6.20 -4.91
CA ALA A 202 6.04 6.16 -4.50
C ALA A 202 5.82 5.27 -3.26
N TYR A 203 4.60 5.29 -2.78
CA TYR A 203 4.02 4.35 -1.84
C TYR A 203 2.88 3.59 -2.50
N ASN A 204 2.63 2.39 -2.02
CA ASN A 204 1.53 1.55 -2.46
C ASN A 204 0.36 1.72 -1.50
N VAL A 205 -0.65 2.50 -1.90
CA VAL A 205 -1.88 2.72 -1.14
C VAL A 205 -2.85 1.59 -1.44
N GLN A 206 -3.27 0.87 -0.41
CA GLN A 206 -4.24 -0.22 -0.46
C GLN A 206 -5.58 0.25 0.09
N ASN A 207 -6.66 -0.03 -0.60
CA ASN A 207 -8.03 0.29 -0.14
C ASN A 207 -8.93 -0.93 -0.24
N SER A 208 -9.78 -1.12 0.77
CA SER A 208 -10.91 -2.04 0.73
C SER A 208 -12.20 -1.23 0.60
N VAL A 209 -12.96 -1.50 -0.44
CA VAL A 209 -14.14 -0.72 -0.84
C VAL A 209 -15.38 -1.60 -0.74
N ASP A 210 -16.37 -1.19 0.06
CA ASP A 210 -17.66 -1.86 0.15
C ASP A 210 -18.48 -1.69 -1.14
N ALA A 211 -19.14 -2.77 -1.55
CA ALA A 211 -19.82 -2.82 -2.84
C ALA A 211 -21.12 -2.01 -2.90
N LYS A 212 -21.77 -1.75 -1.76
CA LYS A 212 -23.09 -1.09 -1.72
C LYS A 212 -23.02 0.36 -2.17
N GLU A 213 -22.25 1.17 -1.47
CA GLU A 213 -22.16 2.62 -1.71
C GLU A 213 -20.74 3.08 -2.04
N HIS A 214 -19.84 2.16 -2.38
CA HIS A 214 -18.43 2.44 -2.71
C HIS A 214 -17.69 3.20 -1.60
N ILE A 215 -18.04 2.94 -0.34
CA ILE A 215 -17.34 3.48 0.82
C ILE A 215 -16.01 2.73 0.99
N ILE A 216 -14.94 3.47 1.18
CA ILE A 216 -13.64 2.88 1.54
C ILE A 216 -13.69 2.54 3.03
N VAL A 217 -13.81 1.25 3.34
CA VAL A 217 -13.91 0.75 4.73
C VAL A 217 -12.57 0.77 5.43
N THR A 218 -11.54 0.22 4.77
CA THR A 218 -10.19 0.23 5.31
C THR A 218 -9.20 0.73 4.28
N THR A 219 -8.13 1.31 4.78
CA THR A 219 -7.02 1.76 3.95
C THR A 219 -5.69 1.49 4.66
N ASP A 220 -4.65 1.24 3.88
CA ASP A 220 -3.28 1.16 4.38
C ASP A 220 -2.29 1.67 3.33
N VAL A 221 -1.05 1.88 3.75
CA VAL A 221 0.04 2.28 2.89
C VAL A 221 1.20 1.33 3.09
N ALA A 222 1.60 0.65 2.03
CA ALA A 222 2.74 -0.25 2.01
C ALA A 222 3.95 0.36 1.29
N THR A 223 5.13 -0.06 1.73
CA THR A 223 6.40 0.26 1.07
C THR A 223 6.75 -0.75 -0.02
N ASN A 224 6.10 -1.91 -0.02
CA ASN A 224 6.30 -2.94 -1.05
C ASN A 224 5.62 -2.53 -2.36
N PRO A 225 6.34 -2.54 -3.49
CA PRO A 225 5.75 -2.30 -4.81
C PRO A 225 4.72 -3.34 -5.24
N ALA A 226 4.85 -4.58 -4.77
CA ALA A 226 3.96 -5.69 -5.09
C ALA A 226 2.76 -5.76 -4.14
N ASP A 227 1.62 -6.17 -4.66
CA ASP A 227 0.38 -6.31 -3.90
C ASP A 227 0.24 -7.69 -3.25
N GLN A 228 1.15 -8.62 -3.57
CA GLN A 228 1.12 -10.04 -3.23
C GLN A 228 1.03 -10.38 -1.73
N THR A 229 1.43 -9.48 -0.85
CA THR A 229 1.40 -9.72 0.61
C THR A 229 0.35 -8.89 1.32
N GLN A 230 -0.61 -8.35 0.58
CA GLN A 230 -1.56 -7.40 1.13
C GLN A 230 -2.99 -7.96 1.23
N LEU A 231 -3.26 -9.12 0.62
CA LEU A 231 -4.61 -9.65 0.55
C LEU A 231 -5.18 -9.94 1.94
N TYR A 232 -4.55 -10.88 2.67
CA TYR A 232 -5.06 -11.30 3.97
C TYR A 232 -5.06 -10.13 4.97
N ALA A 233 -3.96 -9.40 5.07
CA ALA A 233 -3.86 -8.26 5.98
C ALA A 233 -4.96 -7.20 5.77
N MET A 234 -5.31 -6.91 4.51
CA MET A 234 -6.40 -5.98 4.20
C MET A 234 -7.79 -6.58 4.43
N ALA A 235 -7.96 -7.87 4.12
CA ALA A 235 -9.21 -8.58 4.34
C ALA A 235 -9.53 -8.73 5.83
N GLU A 236 -8.56 -9.18 6.64
CA GLU A 236 -8.67 -9.27 8.09
C GLU A 236 -8.99 -7.92 8.74
N LYS A 237 -8.24 -6.88 8.37
CA LYS A 237 -8.47 -5.52 8.84
C LYS A 237 -9.89 -5.05 8.50
N THR A 238 -10.39 -5.40 7.31
CA THR A 238 -11.75 -5.03 6.88
C THR A 238 -12.80 -5.81 7.66
N ALA A 239 -12.63 -7.12 7.85
CA ALA A 239 -13.54 -7.95 8.66
C ALA A 239 -13.62 -7.46 10.11
N ASN A 240 -12.46 -7.07 10.69
CA ASN A 240 -12.39 -6.51 12.04
C ASN A 240 -13.11 -5.14 12.13
N GLU A 241 -12.91 -4.25 11.15
CA GLU A 241 -13.54 -2.92 11.15
C GLU A 241 -15.07 -3.00 10.98
N LEU A 242 -15.56 -3.98 10.19
CA LEU A 242 -16.98 -4.24 9.98
C LEU A 242 -17.60 -5.11 11.07
N ASN A 243 -16.82 -5.62 12.02
CA ASN A 243 -17.23 -6.57 13.06
C ASN A 243 -17.92 -7.81 12.48
N ILE A 244 -17.34 -8.39 11.42
CA ILE A 244 -17.82 -9.62 10.80
C ILE A 244 -17.60 -10.77 11.79
N SER A 245 -18.66 -11.55 12.06
CA SER A 245 -18.61 -12.73 12.91
C SER A 245 -18.17 -13.98 12.12
N GLU A 246 -17.82 -15.06 12.82
CA GLU A 246 -17.43 -16.32 12.15
C GLU A 246 -18.60 -16.99 11.39
N ASP A 247 -19.83 -16.64 11.72
CA ASP A 247 -21.05 -17.13 11.05
C ASP A 247 -21.38 -16.32 9.79
N GLU A 248 -20.69 -15.19 9.58
CA GLU A 248 -20.86 -14.31 8.44
C GLU A 248 -19.58 -14.33 7.58
N ALA A 249 -19.70 -14.55 6.29
CA ALA A 249 -18.55 -14.56 5.39
C ALA A 249 -18.51 -13.30 4.52
N LEU A 250 -17.49 -12.47 4.74
CA LEU A 250 -17.19 -11.32 3.89
C LEU A 250 -16.55 -11.79 2.58
N THR A 251 -17.21 -11.58 1.45
CA THR A 251 -16.63 -11.87 0.15
C THR A 251 -15.65 -10.77 -0.26
N VAL A 252 -14.38 -11.15 -0.47
CA VAL A 252 -13.28 -10.24 -0.79
C VAL A 252 -12.83 -10.45 -2.22
N LEU A 253 -13.06 -9.46 -3.08
CA LEU A 253 -12.66 -9.47 -4.49
C LEU A 253 -11.28 -8.83 -4.66
N ALA A 254 -10.33 -9.54 -5.27
CA ALA A 254 -9.00 -9.00 -5.56
C ALA A 254 -8.47 -9.44 -6.93
N ASP A 255 -7.56 -8.66 -7.51
CA ASP A 255 -6.99 -8.98 -8.80
C ASP A 255 -5.89 -10.05 -8.73
N LYS A 256 -5.39 -10.49 -9.89
CA LYS A 256 -4.31 -11.50 -9.98
C LYS A 256 -2.98 -11.06 -9.31
N GLY A 257 -2.78 -9.77 -9.05
CA GLY A 257 -1.62 -9.24 -8.36
C GLY A 257 -1.56 -9.68 -6.90
N TYR A 258 -2.70 -10.06 -6.33
CA TYR A 258 -2.85 -10.58 -4.97
C TYR A 258 -2.75 -12.11 -4.88
N TRP A 259 -2.63 -12.80 -6.02
CA TRP A 259 -2.55 -14.26 -6.03
C TRP A 259 -1.24 -14.74 -5.44
N ARG A 260 -1.25 -15.09 -4.17
CA ARG A 260 -0.11 -15.67 -3.43
C ARG A 260 -0.62 -16.78 -2.53
N LYS A 261 0.10 -17.91 -2.55
CA LYS A 261 -0.29 -19.10 -1.79
C LYS A 261 -0.48 -18.82 -0.30
N ASP A 262 0.50 -18.19 0.34
CA ASP A 262 0.45 -17.95 1.79
C ASP A 262 -0.77 -17.10 2.18
N ASP A 263 -1.04 -16.00 1.47
CA ASP A 263 -2.20 -15.15 1.70
C ASP A 263 -3.53 -15.88 1.46
N LEU A 264 -3.60 -16.75 0.44
CA LEU A 264 -4.81 -17.55 0.15
C LEU A 264 -5.06 -18.60 1.23
N VAL A 265 -4.00 -19.19 1.78
CA VAL A 265 -4.08 -20.13 2.91
C VAL A 265 -4.57 -19.41 4.17
N GLU A 266 -4.04 -18.22 4.46
CA GLU A 266 -4.49 -17.42 5.59
C GLU A 266 -5.97 -16.99 5.45
N CYS A 267 -6.38 -16.61 4.24
CA CYS A 267 -7.79 -16.29 3.96
C CYS A 267 -8.70 -17.52 4.13
N ASP A 268 -8.26 -18.70 3.73
CA ASP A 268 -9.06 -19.94 3.83
C ASP A 268 -9.18 -20.42 5.29
N ASN A 269 -8.18 -20.16 6.11
CA ASN A 269 -8.19 -20.45 7.54
C ASN A 269 -9.08 -19.49 8.35
N ASP A 270 -9.31 -18.27 7.87
CA ASP A 270 -10.21 -17.31 8.50
C ASP A 270 -11.64 -17.46 7.95
N LYS A 271 -12.52 -18.10 8.71
CA LYS A 271 -13.91 -18.38 8.32
C LYS A 271 -14.71 -17.13 7.94
N ARG A 272 -14.28 -15.97 8.42
CA ARG A 272 -14.91 -14.67 8.11
C ARG A 272 -14.61 -14.19 6.70
N ILE A 273 -13.64 -14.80 5.99
CA ILE A 273 -13.13 -14.31 4.70
C ILE A 273 -13.40 -15.33 3.59
N ASN A 274 -14.16 -14.91 2.60
CA ASN A 274 -14.35 -15.66 1.35
C ASN A 274 -13.59 -14.95 0.21
N ALA A 275 -12.31 -15.28 0.01
CA ALA A 275 -11.46 -14.60 -0.97
C ALA A 275 -11.72 -15.10 -2.41
N VAL A 276 -12.13 -14.21 -3.29
CA VAL A 276 -12.34 -14.43 -4.73
C VAL A 276 -11.28 -13.66 -5.49
N VAL A 277 -10.18 -14.32 -5.82
CA VAL A 277 -9.00 -13.73 -6.44
C VAL A 277 -8.83 -14.22 -7.86
N SER A 278 -8.57 -13.31 -8.80
CA SER A 278 -8.35 -13.67 -10.19
C SER A 278 -7.12 -14.56 -10.35
N VAL A 279 -7.31 -15.67 -11.05
CA VAL A 279 -6.25 -16.66 -11.28
C VAL A 279 -5.25 -16.12 -12.32
N PRO A 280 -3.95 -16.11 -12.02
CA PRO A 280 -2.94 -15.80 -13.03
C PRO A 280 -3.03 -16.77 -14.19
N LYS A 281 -2.87 -16.27 -15.41
CA LYS A 281 -2.75 -17.16 -16.57
C LYS A 281 -1.55 -18.07 -16.35
N GLU A 282 -1.77 -19.38 -16.39
CA GLU A 282 -0.65 -20.33 -16.36
C GLU A 282 0.35 -19.97 -17.46
N GLN A 283 1.56 -19.62 -17.03
CA GLN A 283 2.66 -19.41 -17.96
C GLN A 283 3.08 -20.77 -18.46
N GLY A 284 2.94 -21.00 -19.71
CA GLY A 284 3.40 -22.28 -20.23
C GLY A 284 3.07 -22.54 -21.66
N THR A 285 3.98 -23.17 -22.19
CA THR A 285 4.12 -23.95 -23.43
C THR A 285 2.79 -24.28 -24.10
N LYS A 286 2.83 -24.40 -25.40
CA LYS A 286 1.79 -24.92 -26.30
C LYS A 286 1.31 -26.37 -25.93
N GLY A 287 1.52 -26.83 -24.67
CA GLY A 287 1.26 -28.17 -24.18
C GLY A 287 0.28 -28.25 -23.01
N PHE A 288 0.10 -29.44 -22.46
CA PHE A 288 -0.79 -29.69 -21.33
C PHE A 288 -0.39 -28.91 -20.07
N ARG A 289 -1.35 -28.31 -19.42
CA ARG A 289 -1.23 -27.55 -18.18
C ARG A 289 -1.37 -28.47 -16.98
N LYS A 290 -1.03 -28.01 -15.76
CA LYS A 290 -1.25 -28.77 -14.54
C LYS A 290 -2.74 -29.05 -14.33
N SER A 291 -3.60 -28.11 -14.66
CA SER A 291 -5.06 -28.23 -14.59
C SER A 291 -5.66 -29.31 -15.52
N ASP A 292 -4.91 -29.80 -16.51
CA ASP A 292 -5.36 -30.88 -17.39
C ASP A 292 -5.11 -32.28 -16.75
N PHE A 293 -4.44 -32.32 -15.59
CA PHE A 293 -4.18 -33.54 -14.85
C PHE A 293 -5.16 -33.66 -13.70
N ILE A 294 -5.92 -34.74 -13.65
CA ILE A 294 -6.98 -34.97 -12.66
C ILE A 294 -6.39 -35.68 -11.45
N TYR A 295 -6.52 -35.11 -10.27
CA TYR A 295 -6.12 -35.72 -9.01
C TYR A 295 -7.26 -36.58 -8.45
N ASP A 296 -6.91 -37.78 -8.02
CA ASP A 296 -7.79 -38.70 -7.30
C ASP A 296 -7.27 -38.77 -5.86
N GLU A 297 -8.01 -38.16 -4.93
CA GLU A 297 -7.63 -38.03 -3.53
C GLU A 297 -7.63 -39.41 -2.80
N ASP A 298 -8.63 -40.24 -3.09
CA ASP A 298 -8.77 -41.54 -2.44
C ASP A 298 -7.58 -42.48 -2.75
N LYS A 299 -6.99 -42.34 -3.93
CA LYS A 299 -5.88 -43.17 -4.41
C LYS A 299 -4.53 -42.46 -4.34
N ASP A 300 -4.48 -41.19 -4.01
CA ASP A 300 -3.27 -40.34 -4.05
C ASP A 300 -2.51 -40.45 -5.39
N ILE A 301 -3.22 -40.28 -6.50
CA ILE A 301 -2.69 -40.37 -7.87
C ILE A 301 -3.17 -39.22 -8.76
N TYR A 302 -2.43 -38.93 -9.84
CA TYR A 302 -2.90 -38.10 -10.93
C TYR A 302 -3.18 -38.93 -12.17
N THR A 303 -4.27 -38.61 -12.86
CA THR A 303 -4.53 -39.11 -14.22
C THR A 303 -4.14 -38.06 -15.24
N CYS A 304 -3.24 -38.38 -16.17
CA CYS A 304 -2.80 -37.46 -17.21
C CYS A 304 -3.80 -37.41 -18.39
N PRO A 305 -3.74 -36.40 -19.29
CA PRO A 305 -4.62 -36.31 -20.46
C PRO A 305 -4.54 -37.49 -21.45
N ALA A 306 -3.51 -38.33 -21.35
CA ALA A 306 -3.37 -39.59 -22.11
C ALA A 306 -3.99 -40.78 -21.38
N GLY A 307 -4.69 -40.58 -20.25
CA GLY A 307 -5.30 -41.66 -19.46
C GLY A 307 -4.32 -42.45 -18.59
N ASN A 308 -3.06 -42.07 -18.51
CA ASN A 308 -2.08 -42.77 -17.69
C ASN A 308 -2.03 -42.24 -16.26
N THR A 309 -1.88 -43.13 -15.29
CA THR A 309 -1.74 -42.80 -13.87
C THR A 309 -0.32 -42.36 -13.54
N LEU A 310 -0.17 -41.26 -12.84
CA LEU A 310 1.08 -40.81 -12.23
C LEU A 310 0.99 -41.08 -10.72
N THR A 311 2.00 -41.76 -10.18
CA THR A 311 2.07 -42.10 -8.78
C THR A 311 3.09 -41.23 -8.04
N ARG A 312 2.88 -41.04 -6.75
CA ARG A 312 3.75 -40.27 -5.88
C ARG A 312 5.15 -40.89 -5.83
N TRP A 313 6.16 -40.08 -6.12
CA TRP A 313 7.55 -40.47 -5.98
C TRP A 313 8.02 -40.27 -4.53
N LYS A 314 8.77 -41.26 -4.00
CA LYS A 314 9.31 -41.24 -2.62
C LYS A 314 10.45 -40.21 -2.50
N GLY A 315 10.15 -38.92 -2.50
CA GLY A 315 11.10 -37.81 -2.31
C GLY A 315 10.61 -36.81 -1.25
N LYS A 316 11.46 -35.84 -0.87
CA LYS A 316 11.09 -34.78 0.10
C LYS A 316 9.92 -33.92 -0.38
N THR A 317 9.79 -33.74 -1.68
CA THR A 317 8.72 -32.93 -2.29
C THR A 317 7.72 -33.90 -2.95
N PRO A 318 6.41 -33.82 -2.66
CA PRO A 318 5.40 -34.66 -3.29
C PRO A 318 5.38 -34.43 -4.81
N ASN A 319 5.86 -35.41 -5.55
CA ASN A 319 6.02 -35.34 -6.98
C ASN A 319 5.42 -36.56 -7.62
N TYR A 320 4.48 -36.37 -8.55
CA TYR A 320 3.75 -37.47 -9.20
C TYR A 320 4.31 -37.68 -10.60
N THR A 321 4.75 -38.88 -10.89
CA THR A 321 5.42 -39.25 -12.15
C THR A 321 5.06 -40.64 -12.62
N ASN A 322 5.20 -40.87 -13.93
CA ASN A 322 5.18 -42.20 -14.52
C ASN A 322 6.17 -42.27 -15.69
N PRO A 323 7.47 -42.40 -15.43
CA PRO A 323 8.48 -42.43 -16.49
C PRO A 323 8.28 -43.55 -17.52
N LYS A 324 7.75 -44.72 -17.10
CA LYS A 324 7.48 -45.87 -17.99
C LYS A 324 6.41 -45.51 -19.03
N ALA A 325 5.26 -45.00 -18.58
CA ALA A 325 4.18 -44.59 -19.49
C ALA A 325 4.58 -43.39 -20.36
N CYS A 326 5.34 -42.45 -19.81
CA CYS A 326 5.80 -41.27 -20.54
C CYS A 326 6.79 -41.55 -21.66
N LYS A 327 7.56 -42.70 -21.57
CA LYS A 327 8.60 -43.03 -22.56
C LYS A 327 8.03 -43.21 -23.97
N ASN A 328 6.88 -43.87 -24.08
CA ASN A 328 6.22 -44.20 -25.35
C ASN A 328 4.90 -43.47 -25.54
N CYS A 329 4.68 -42.37 -24.84
CA CYS A 329 3.43 -41.62 -24.91
C CYS A 329 3.33 -40.80 -26.23
N PRO A 330 2.23 -40.96 -26.99
CA PRO A 330 2.05 -40.24 -28.27
C PRO A 330 1.94 -38.70 -28.09
N TYR A 331 1.61 -38.24 -26.89
CA TYR A 331 1.50 -36.82 -26.57
C TYR A 331 2.76 -36.24 -25.88
N LYS A 332 3.89 -37.01 -25.83
CA LYS A 332 5.09 -36.59 -25.08
C LYS A 332 5.60 -35.21 -25.48
N ASP A 333 5.69 -34.97 -26.78
CA ASP A 333 6.23 -33.69 -27.32
C ASP A 333 5.33 -32.50 -26.99
N LYS A 334 4.01 -32.71 -26.84
CA LYS A 334 3.05 -31.71 -26.38
C LYS A 334 3.02 -31.57 -24.85
N CYS A 335 3.44 -32.60 -24.12
CA CYS A 335 3.31 -32.68 -22.68
C CYS A 335 4.57 -32.16 -21.95
N THR A 336 5.76 -32.61 -22.35
CA THR A 336 6.99 -32.28 -21.66
C THR A 336 8.23 -32.46 -22.53
N LYS A 337 9.21 -31.57 -22.35
CA LYS A 337 10.55 -31.67 -22.96
C LYS A 337 11.49 -32.59 -22.14
N SER A 338 11.07 -33.00 -20.94
CA SER A 338 11.89 -33.84 -20.06
C SER A 338 12.06 -35.23 -20.60
N LYS A 339 13.29 -35.75 -20.67
CA LYS A 339 13.61 -37.12 -21.05
C LYS A 339 12.93 -38.13 -20.09
N ARG A 340 12.79 -37.78 -18.80
CA ARG A 340 12.18 -38.62 -17.76
C ARG A 340 10.66 -38.59 -17.75
N GLY A 341 10.01 -37.76 -18.57
CA GLY A 341 8.56 -37.59 -18.58
C GLY A 341 8.07 -36.39 -17.76
N ARG A 342 6.75 -36.23 -17.68
CA ARG A 342 6.09 -35.14 -16.93
C ARG A 342 6.11 -35.49 -15.44
N ALA A 343 6.38 -34.49 -14.64
CA ALA A 343 6.26 -34.51 -13.20
C ALA A 343 5.25 -33.45 -12.76
N ILE A 344 4.32 -33.81 -11.91
CA ILE A 344 3.36 -32.89 -11.29
C ILE A 344 3.73 -32.73 -9.83
N LEU A 345 4.03 -31.50 -9.44
CA LEU A 345 4.28 -31.17 -8.06
C LEU A 345 2.94 -30.88 -7.37
N ARG A 346 2.66 -31.56 -6.25
CA ARG A 346 1.54 -31.26 -5.35
C ARG A 346 2.10 -30.87 -4.00
N ASP A 347 1.77 -29.69 -3.55
CA ASP A 347 2.22 -29.18 -2.27
C ASP A 347 1.09 -29.38 -1.23
N GLU A 348 1.38 -29.25 0.04
CA GLU A 348 0.44 -29.47 1.14
C GLU A 348 -0.79 -28.56 1.12
N HIS A 349 -0.68 -27.39 0.46
CA HIS A 349 -1.78 -26.43 0.31
C HIS A 349 -2.41 -26.43 -1.09
N GLU A 350 -2.14 -27.46 -1.89
CA GLU A 350 -2.66 -27.52 -3.26
C GLU A 350 -4.18 -27.53 -3.31
N GLU A 351 -4.82 -28.20 -2.36
CA GLU A 351 -6.27 -28.25 -2.23
C GLU A 351 -6.87 -26.85 -2.06
N ILE A 352 -6.26 -26.01 -1.21
CA ILE A 352 -6.67 -24.61 -1.03
C ILE A 352 -6.49 -23.81 -2.32
N MET A 353 -5.43 -24.06 -3.07
CA MET A 353 -5.20 -23.42 -4.36
C MET A 353 -6.25 -23.84 -5.40
N GLU A 354 -6.57 -25.13 -5.45
CA GLU A 354 -7.60 -25.68 -6.34
C GLU A 354 -9.00 -25.15 -5.98
N SER A 355 -9.34 -25.10 -4.67
CA SER A 355 -10.58 -24.52 -4.17
C SER A 355 -10.68 -23.02 -4.50
N SER A 356 -9.58 -22.28 -4.39
CA SER A 356 -9.53 -20.85 -4.76
C SER A 356 -9.77 -20.64 -6.26
N VAL A 357 -9.22 -21.52 -7.11
CA VAL A 357 -9.51 -21.51 -8.57
C VAL A 357 -10.98 -21.78 -8.84
N LYS A 358 -11.58 -22.76 -8.15
CA LYS A 358 -13.00 -23.09 -8.26
C LYS A 358 -13.85 -21.90 -7.80
N ARG A 359 -13.54 -21.35 -6.62
CA ARG A 359 -14.23 -20.19 -6.04
C ARG A 359 -14.25 -18.99 -7.00
N TYR A 360 -13.13 -18.70 -7.65
CA TYR A 360 -13.05 -17.66 -8.68
C TYR A 360 -13.96 -17.93 -9.87
N LYS A 361 -13.99 -19.18 -10.37
CA LYS A 361 -14.84 -19.57 -11.51
C LYS A 361 -16.34 -19.48 -11.16
N ASP A 362 -16.71 -19.99 -9.99
CA ASP A 362 -18.11 -20.02 -9.54
C ASP A 362 -18.66 -18.61 -9.26
N ASN A 363 -17.78 -17.67 -8.88
CA ASN A 363 -18.13 -16.28 -8.60
C ASN A 363 -17.66 -15.30 -9.69
N TYR A 364 -17.46 -15.77 -10.92
CA TYR A 364 -16.90 -14.92 -11.99
C TYR A 364 -17.74 -13.69 -12.30
N GLU A 365 -19.06 -13.80 -12.33
CA GLU A 365 -19.96 -12.66 -12.58
C GLU A 365 -19.87 -11.60 -11.47
N LEU A 366 -19.80 -12.02 -10.21
CA LEU A 366 -19.57 -11.13 -9.09
C LEU A 366 -18.18 -10.48 -9.19
N TYR A 367 -17.16 -11.26 -9.53
CA TYR A 367 -15.80 -10.77 -9.71
C TYR A 367 -15.69 -9.64 -10.75
N ARG A 368 -16.49 -9.68 -11.81
CA ARG A 368 -16.48 -8.64 -12.86
C ARG A 368 -16.83 -7.25 -12.33
N SER A 369 -17.64 -7.16 -11.26
CA SER A 369 -17.97 -5.88 -10.61
C SER A 369 -16.77 -5.21 -9.94
N ARG A 370 -15.72 -5.99 -9.56
CA ARG A 370 -14.52 -5.52 -8.85
C ARG A 370 -13.92 -4.26 -9.48
N GLN A 371 -13.75 -4.28 -10.80
CA GLN A 371 -13.10 -3.17 -11.50
C GLN A 371 -13.83 -1.86 -11.27
N GLN A 372 -15.16 -1.86 -11.43
CA GLN A 372 -15.99 -0.68 -11.20
C GLN A 372 -15.92 -0.20 -9.74
N LEU A 373 -15.93 -1.15 -8.79
CA LEU A 373 -15.89 -0.85 -7.36
C LEU A 373 -14.61 -0.10 -6.95
N VAL A 374 -13.45 -0.47 -7.47
CA VAL A 374 -12.17 0.12 -7.06
C VAL A 374 -11.72 1.28 -7.94
N GLU A 375 -12.08 1.32 -9.23
CA GLU A 375 -11.67 2.41 -10.13
C GLU A 375 -12.34 3.73 -9.78
N HIS A 376 -13.61 3.70 -9.36
CA HIS A 376 -14.36 4.90 -8.98
C HIS A 376 -13.72 5.66 -7.79
N PRO A 377 -13.43 5.01 -6.63
CA PRO A 377 -12.73 5.66 -5.52
C PRO A 377 -11.38 6.23 -5.91
N PHE A 378 -10.54 5.46 -6.58
CA PHE A 378 -9.22 5.93 -7.01
C PHE A 378 -9.30 7.07 -8.04
N GLY A 379 -10.27 7.02 -8.94
CA GLY A 379 -10.55 8.09 -9.89
C GLY A 379 -10.90 9.39 -9.17
N THR A 380 -11.79 9.36 -8.20
CA THR A 380 -12.21 10.50 -7.39
C THR A 380 -11.06 11.05 -6.56
N LEU A 381 -10.32 10.18 -5.84
CA LEU A 381 -9.16 10.57 -5.05
C LEU A 381 -8.11 11.31 -5.90
N LYS A 382 -7.75 10.75 -7.06
CA LYS A 382 -6.69 11.29 -7.90
C LYS A 382 -7.12 12.50 -8.72
N ARG A 383 -8.31 12.47 -9.34
CA ARG A 383 -8.75 13.49 -10.30
C ARG A 383 -9.52 14.61 -9.62
N SER A 384 -10.50 14.29 -8.77
CA SER A 384 -11.35 15.30 -8.12
C SER A 384 -10.68 15.91 -6.89
N LEU A 385 -10.04 15.11 -6.02
CA LEU A 385 -9.39 15.57 -4.80
C LEU A 385 -7.89 15.85 -4.97
N GLY A 386 -7.32 15.64 -6.16
CA GLY A 386 -5.92 15.95 -6.46
C GLY A 386 -4.88 15.10 -5.70
N PHE A 387 -5.27 13.93 -5.19
CA PHE A 387 -4.39 13.05 -4.44
C PHE A 387 -3.50 12.23 -5.38
N THR A 388 -2.50 12.85 -5.98
CA THR A 388 -1.54 12.23 -6.89
C THR A 388 -0.14 12.09 -6.31
N TYR A 389 0.13 12.74 -5.18
CA TYR A 389 1.39 12.67 -4.43
C TYR A 389 1.14 13.01 -2.96
N PHE A 390 2.01 12.51 -2.08
CA PHE A 390 2.03 12.87 -0.67
C PHE A 390 2.77 14.18 -0.42
N LEU A 391 2.35 14.90 0.61
CA LEU A 391 3.02 16.11 1.11
C LEU A 391 3.88 15.82 2.34
N THR A 392 3.72 14.63 2.91
CA THR A 392 4.47 14.17 4.09
C THR A 392 5.47 13.09 3.71
N ARG A 393 6.45 12.89 4.59
CA ARG A 393 7.50 11.87 4.49
C ARG A 393 7.41 10.94 5.68
N THR A 394 8.02 9.78 5.57
CA THR A 394 7.95 8.62 6.46
C THR A 394 6.59 7.92 6.42
N LEU A 395 6.65 6.60 6.50
CA LEU A 395 5.46 5.74 6.36
C LEU A 395 4.32 6.13 7.30
N GLU A 396 4.63 6.42 8.57
CA GLU A 396 3.62 6.81 9.55
C GLU A 396 2.89 8.12 9.21
N ASN A 397 3.63 9.14 8.75
CA ASN A 397 3.03 10.42 8.37
C ASN A 397 2.23 10.29 7.07
N VAL A 398 2.72 9.46 6.15
CA VAL A 398 2.05 9.14 4.89
C VAL A 398 0.74 8.38 5.13
N LYS A 399 0.73 7.39 6.03
CA LYS A 399 -0.50 6.70 6.48
C LYS A 399 -1.52 7.70 7.03
N ASN A 400 -1.06 8.61 7.86
CA ASN A 400 -1.92 9.62 8.47
C ASN A 400 -2.51 10.60 7.44
N GLU A 401 -1.70 11.05 6.48
CA GLU A 401 -2.20 11.87 5.35
C GLU A 401 -3.21 11.10 4.50
N ASN A 402 -2.97 9.80 4.28
CA ASN A 402 -3.88 8.94 3.54
C ASN A 402 -5.26 8.83 4.22
N PHE A 403 -5.32 8.66 5.54
CA PHE A 403 -6.60 8.67 6.28
C PHE A 403 -7.42 9.94 6.02
N LEU A 404 -6.78 11.11 6.00
CA LEU A 404 -7.48 12.37 5.70
C LEU A 404 -8.07 12.36 4.28
N HIS A 405 -7.36 11.81 3.31
CA HIS A 405 -7.86 11.70 1.94
C HIS A 405 -9.03 10.73 1.82
N VAL A 406 -8.94 9.57 2.49
CA VAL A 406 -10.00 8.56 2.48
C VAL A 406 -11.25 9.07 3.18
N MET A 407 -11.11 9.69 4.37
CA MET A 407 -12.26 10.29 5.06
C MET A 407 -12.95 11.37 4.20
N THR A 408 -12.16 12.18 3.50
CA THR A 408 -12.68 13.21 2.61
C THR A 408 -13.42 12.61 1.41
N TYR A 409 -12.88 11.53 0.84
CA TYR A 409 -13.57 10.78 -0.21
C TYR A 409 -14.91 10.23 0.29
N ASN A 410 -14.89 9.55 1.43
CA ASN A 410 -16.08 8.96 2.02
C ASN A 410 -17.13 10.03 2.36
N LEU A 411 -16.72 11.16 2.94
CA LEU A 411 -17.60 12.29 3.21
C LEU A 411 -18.23 12.83 1.92
N LYS A 412 -17.44 13.00 0.86
CA LYS A 412 -17.96 13.42 -0.44
C LYS A 412 -18.97 12.42 -1.00
N ARG A 413 -18.75 11.13 -0.80
CA ARG A 413 -19.65 10.08 -1.24
C ARG A 413 -20.99 10.17 -0.49
N VAL A 414 -20.93 10.29 0.84
CA VAL A 414 -22.11 10.42 1.69
C VAL A 414 -22.96 11.68 1.33
N LEU A 415 -22.30 12.83 1.13
CA LEU A 415 -22.97 14.05 0.72
C LEU A 415 -23.62 13.97 -0.68
N ASN A 416 -23.13 13.09 -1.53
CA ASN A 416 -23.75 12.83 -2.83
C ASN A 416 -24.95 11.86 -2.75
N ILE A 417 -24.99 10.99 -1.74
CA ILE A 417 -26.09 10.04 -1.51
C ILE A 417 -27.25 10.73 -0.83
N PHE A 418 -26.96 11.46 0.24
CA PHE A 418 -27.94 12.24 0.99
C PHE A 418 -27.97 13.67 0.49
N ARG A 419 -29.15 14.24 0.28
CA ARG A 419 -29.28 15.69 0.17
C ARG A 419 -28.99 16.32 1.53
N VAL A 420 -28.32 17.47 1.54
CA VAL A 420 -27.90 18.16 2.78
C VAL A 420 -29.00 18.29 3.84
N PRO A 421 -30.27 18.55 3.51
CA PRO A 421 -31.37 18.56 4.47
C PRO A 421 -31.59 17.21 5.19
N GLU A 422 -31.38 16.08 4.51
CA GLU A 422 -31.59 14.73 5.06
C GLU A 422 -30.50 14.30 6.06
N LEU A 423 -29.40 15.03 6.15
CA LEU A 423 -28.31 14.77 7.10
C LEU A 423 -28.44 15.58 8.40
N VAL A 424 -29.34 16.54 8.44
CA VAL A 424 -29.50 17.48 9.58
C VAL A 424 -30.72 17.10 10.45
N GLU A 425 -31.63 16.32 9.93
CA GLU A 425 -32.76 15.69 10.68
C GLU A 425 -32.27 14.42 11.42
#